data_3f6452cf8c3072fdd007b86ea5f3bc6e
#
_entry.id   3f6452cf8c3072fdd007b86ea5f3bc6e
#
_cell.length_a   1.000
_cell.length_b   1.000
_cell.length_c   1.000
_cell.angle_alpha   90.00
_cell.angle_beta   90.00
_cell.angle_gamma   90.00
#
_symmetry.space_group_name_H-M   'P 1'
#
loop_
_entity.id
_entity.type
_entity.pdbx_description
1 polymer ?
#
loop_
_entity_poly.entity_id
_entity_poly.type
_entity_poly.pdbx_seq_one_letter_code
_entity_poly.pdbx_strand_id
1 'polypeptide(L)'
;MARSSDRTHLQQLFAAMHVVIRAIPRGSVTTYGRGAELVGLPGGARVAAASLKRGNSRGQALPWQRVIGKASGTRGRIAILDPVGAAIQRKLLEEEGVIVGDTGLIKLAVFGWLPKTTKRPSKRAPEHEKRATGGSVRAASPRRPPRSGSKRRA
;
A
#
# COMPACT_ATOMS: atom_id res chain seq x y z
N MET A 1 10.49 -26.99 -18.63
CA MET A 1 10.25 -27.45 -17.23
C MET A 1 10.00 -26.32 -16.24
N ALA A 2 10.06 -25.05 -16.65
CA ALA A 2 9.76 -23.88 -15.79
C ALA A 2 8.29 -23.77 -15.35
N ARG A 3 7.36 -24.33 -16.10
CA ARG A 3 5.91 -24.18 -15.86
C ARG A 3 5.38 -24.82 -14.58
N SER A 4 6.05 -25.81 -14.01
CA SER A 4 5.63 -26.44 -12.77
C SER A 4 5.98 -25.62 -11.54
N SER A 5 7.17 -25.01 -11.51
CA SER A 5 7.63 -24.16 -10.42
C SER A 5 6.77 -22.89 -10.31
N ASP A 6 6.41 -22.29 -11.46
CA ASP A 6 5.57 -21.08 -11.49
C ASP A 6 4.17 -21.34 -10.97
N ARG A 7 3.59 -22.49 -11.30
CA ARG A 7 2.27 -22.87 -10.78
C ARG A 7 2.30 -23.11 -9.28
N THR A 8 3.34 -23.73 -8.77
CA THR A 8 3.50 -23.99 -7.33
C THR A 8 3.67 -22.67 -6.59
N HIS A 9 4.48 -21.76 -7.11
CA HIS A 9 4.68 -20.45 -6.53
C HIS A 9 3.37 -19.64 -6.50
N LEU A 10 2.62 -19.62 -7.59
CA LEU A 10 1.33 -18.94 -7.66
C LEU A 10 0.31 -19.54 -6.67
N GLN A 11 0.29 -20.86 -6.53
CA GLN A 11 -0.56 -21.53 -5.55
C GLN A 11 -0.21 -21.15 -4.11
N GLN A 12 1.08 -21.05 -3.80
CA GLN A 12 1.55 -20.58 -2.50
C GLN A 12 1.15 -19.13 -2.22
N LEU A 13 1.26 -18.26 -3.22
CA LEU A 13 0.80 -16.87 -3.11
C LEU A 13 -0.71 -16.79 -2.86
N PHE A 14 -1.49 -17.59 -3.55
CA PHE A 14 -2.94 -17.65 -3.36
C PHE A 14 -3.31 -18.15 -1.97
N ALA A 15 -2.63 -19.18 -1.50
CA ALA A 15 -2.85 -19.71 -0.14
C ALA A 15 -2.50 -18.66 0.92
N ALA A 16 -1.38 -17.98 0.78
CA ALA A 16 -0.98 -16.88 1.67
C ALA A 16 -2.00 -15.73 1.63
N MET A 17 -2.50 -15.37 0.44
CA MET A 17 -3.52 -14.34 0.28
C MET A 17 -4.82 -14.73 0.98
N HIS A 18 -5.26 -15.98 0.88
CA HIS A 18 -6.46 -16.47 1.55
C HIS A 18 -6.32 -16.40 3.09
N VAL A 19 -5.14 -16.69 3.63
CA VAL A 19 -4.85 -16.51 5.06
C VAL A 19 -5.01 -15.06 5.47
N VAL A 20 -4.46 -14.13 4.71
CA VAL A 20 -4.59 -12.69 4.98
C VAL A 20 -6.05 -12.25 4.92
N ILE A 21 -6.79 -12.68 3.92
CA ILE A 21 -8.20 -12.30 3.75
C ILE A 21 -9.06 -12.82 4.91
N ARG A 22 -8.84 -14.05 5.35
CA ARG A 22 -9.55 -14.62 6.50
C ARG A 22 -9.24 -13.90 7.81
N ALA A 23 -8.08 -13.30 7.91
CA ALA A 23 -7.66 -12.57 9.10
C ALA A 23 -8.29 -11.17 9.20
N ILE A 24 -8.91 -10.66 8.14
CA ILE A 24 -9.60 -9.36 8.18
C ILE A 24 -10.79 -9.44 9.12
N PRO A 25 -10.81 -8.65 10.22
CA PRO A 25 -11.91 -8.71 11.17
C PRO A 25 -13.19 -8.13 10.58
N ARG A 26 -14.31 -8.57 11.13
CA ARG A 26 -15.62 -8.02 10.81
C ARG A 26 -15.66 -6.52 11.08
N GLY A 27 -16.23 -5.75 10.16
CA GLY A 27 -16.27 -4.28 10.27
C GLY A 27 -15.01 -3.57 9.78
N SER A 28 -14.05 -4.31 9.24
CA SER A 28 -12.83 -3.77 8.65
C SER A 28 -12.69 -4.18 7.19
N VAL A 29 -11.97 -3.38 6.43
CA VAL A 29 -11.71 -3.61 5.01
C VAL A 29 -10.24 -3.45 4.69
N THR A 30 -9.78 -4.11 3.64
CA THR A 30 -8.47 -3.88 3.05
C THR A 30 -8.60 -3.68 1.54
N THR A 31 -7.61 -3.07 0.92
CA THR A 31 -7.57 -2.98 -0.54
C THR A 31 -6.86 -4.18 -1.13
N TYR A 32 -7.17 -4.50 -2.40
CA TYR A 32 -6.46 -5.57 -3.13
C TYR A 32 -4.95 -5.36 -3.11
N GLY A 33 -4.50 -4.13 -3.34
CA GLY A 33 -3.07 -3.80 -3.33
C GLY A 33 -2.44 -3.98 -1.96
N ARG A 34 -3.13 -3.60 -0.90
CA ARG A 34 -2.65 -3.78 0.48
C ARG A 34 -2.57 -5.24 0.88
N GLY A 35 -3.59 -6.02 0.50
CA GLY A 35 -3.56 -7.48 0.71
C GLY A 35 -2.37 -8.13 0.02
N ALA A 36 -2.07 -7.71 -1.20
CA ALA A 36 -0.90 -8.19 -1.93
C ALA A 36 0.43 -7.80 -1.27
N GLU A 37 0.55 -6.57 -0.78
CA GLU A 37 1.73 -6.13 -0.03
C GLU A 37 1.99 -6.99 1.21
N LEU A 38 0.93 -7.39 1.91
CA LEU A 38 1.05 -8.23 3.12
C LEU A 38 1.60 -9.63 2.86
N VAL A 39 1.46 -10.13 1.65
CA VAL A 39 2.07 -11.40 1.22
C VAL A 39 3.39 -11.22 0.47
N GLY A 40 3.94 -10.02 0.49
CA GLY A 40 5.23 -9.72 -0.13
C GLY A 40 5.16 -9.44 -1.63
N LEU A 41 3.99 -9.09 -2.15
CA LEU A 41 3.78 -8.79 -3.56
C LEU A 41 3.28 -7.34 -3.77
N PRO A 42 4.13 -6.33 -3.60
CA PRO A 42 3.75 -4.95 -3.86
C PRO A 42 3.34 -4.77 -5.33
N GLY A 43 2.26 -4.03 -5.57
CA GLY A 43 1.68 -3.89 -6.91
C GLY A 43 0.86 -5.08 -7.39
N GLY A 44 0.67 -6.11 -6.57
CA GLY A 44 -0.02 -7.35 -6.92
C GLY A 44 -1.54 -7.32 -6.77
N ALA A 45 -2.21 -6.18 -6.90
CA ALA A 45 -3.66 -6.08 -6.73
C ALA A 45 -4.44 -7.04 -7.64
N ARG A 46 -4.00 -7.24 -8.87
CA ARG A 46 -4.62 -8.19 -9.82
C ARG A 46 -4.47 -9.64 -9.37
N VAL A 47 -3.34 -9.99 -8.77
CA VAL A 47 -3.11 -11.34 -8.22
C VAL A 47 -4.00 -11.56 -7.01
N ALA A 48 -4.19 -10.56 -6.16
CA ALA A 48 -5.13 -10.62 -5.04
C ALA A 48 -6.57 -10.85 -5.52
N ALA A 49 -7.02 -10.12 -6.54
CA ALA A 49 -8.34 -10.30 -7.13
C ALA A 49 -8.51 -11.69 -7.75
N ALA A 50 -7.51 -12.19 -8.46
CA ALA A 50 -7.52 -13.53 -9.05
C ALA A 50 -7.57 -14.63 -7.97
N SER A 51 -6.86 -14.45 -6.87
CA SER A 51 -6.87 -15.40 -5.75
C SER A 51 -8.25 -15.49 -5.09
N LEU A 52 -8.93 -14.36 -4.90
CA LEU A 52 -10.29 -14.31 -4.38
C LEU A 52 -11.29 -15.00 -5.29
N LYS A 53 -11.26 -14.68 -6.57
CA LYS A 53 -12.12 -15.30 -7.58
C LYS A 53 -11.95 -16.82 -7.59
N ARG A 54 -10.71 -17.30 -7.51
CA ARG A 54 -10.41 -18.73 -7.47
C ARG A 54 -10.88 -19.38 -6.17
N GLY A 55 -10.71 -18.72 -5.03
CA GLY A 55 -11.20 -19.21 -3.74
C GLY A 55 -12.72 -19.35 -3.74
N ASN A 56 -13.42 -18.34 -4.19
CA ASN A 56 -14.89 -18.36 -4.29
C ASN A 56 -15.38 -19.45 -5.25
N SER A 57 -14.75 -19.63 -6.41
CA SER A 57 -15.08 -20.68 -7.37
C SER A 57 -14.89 -22.09 -6.82
N ARG A 58 -14.03 -22.26 -5.82
CA ARG A 58 -13.78 -23.53 -5.13
C ARG A 58 -14.62 -23.72 -3.87
N GLY A 59 -15.59 -22.85 -3.63
CA GLY A 59 -16.46 -22.90 -2.47
C GLY A 59 -15.77 -22.60 -1.15
N GLN A 60 -14.63 -21.94 -1.18
CA GLN A 60 -13.96 -21.47 0.04
C GLN A 60 -14.73 -20.28 0.63
N ALA A 61 -15.10 -20.38 1.89
CA ALA A 61 -15.76 -19.29 2.60
C ALA A 61 -14.74 -18.19 2.95
N LEU A 62 -14.50 -17.32 1.99
CA LEU A 62 -13.65 -16.15 2.18
C LEU A 62 -14.52 -14.90 2.43
N PRO A 63 -14.14 -14.02 3.36
CA PRO A 63 -14.83 -12.76 3.57
C PRO A 63 -14.46 -11.75 2.45
N TRP A 64 -14.78 -12.10 1.23
CA TRP A 64 -14.45 -11.36 0.02
C TRP A 64 -14.98 -9.93 0.02
N GLN A 65 -16.10 -9.68 0.70
CA GLN A 65 -16.70 -8.36 0.82
C GLN A 65 -15.78 -7.35 1.53
N ARG A 66 -14.85 -7.83 2.34
CA ARG A 66 -13.89 -7.00 3.08
C ARG A 66 -12.69 -6.56 2.25
N VAL A 67 -12.61 -7.00 1.00
CA VAL A 67 -11.55 -6.60 0.07
C VAL A 67 -12.13 -5.67 -0.98
N ILE A 68 -11.60 -4.46 -1.05
CA ILE A 68 -12.10 -3.37 -1.90
C ILE A 68 -11.00 -2.83 -2.81
N GLY A 69 -11.39 -2.06 -3.82
CA GLY A 69 -10.44 -1.35 -4.67
C GLY A 69 -9.90 -0.09 -3.99
N LYS A 70 -8.74 0.36 -4.41
CA LYS A 70 -8.22 1.67 -4.04
C LYS A 70 -8.88 2.75 -4.90
N ALA A 71 -9.36 3.82 -4.29
CA ALA A 71 -9.92 4.96 -5.01
C ALA A 71 -8.91 6.11 -5.09
N SER A 72 -8.61 6.73 -3.96
CA SER A 72 -7.63 7.82 -3.90
C SER A 72 -7.12 7.98 -2.47
N GLY A 73 -5.86 8.26 -2.29
CA GLY A 73 -5.27 8.58 -0.99
C GLY A 73 -5.71 7.64 0.13
N THR A 74 -6.58 8.13 0.99
CA THR A 74 -7.11 7.43 2.16
C THR A 74 -8.47 6.76 1.94
N ARG A 75 -8.94 6.65 0.70
CA ARG A 75 -10.25 6.09 0.36
C ARG A 75 -10.13 4.83 -0.47
N GLY A 76 -10.95 3.84 -0.11
CA GLY A 76 -11.24 2.68 -0.93
C GLY A 76 -12.59 2.81 -1.63
N ARG A 77 -12.88 1.93 -2.56
CA ARG A 77 -14.15 1.87 -3.29
C ARG A 77 -14.50 0.43 -3.58
N ILE A 78 -15.80 0.14 -3.57
CA ILE A 78 -16.31 -1.10 -4.14
C ILE A 78 -15.91 -1.15 -5.61
N ALA A 79 -15.14 -2.16 -5.99
CA ALA A 79 -14.51 -2.27 -7.31
C ALA A 79 -15.22 -3.26 -8.24
N ILE A 80 -16.28 -3.89 -7.77
CA ILE A 80 -17.07 -4.83 -8.56
C ILE A 80 -17.86 -4.07 -9.62
N LEU A 81 -17.64 -4.40 -10.89
CA LEU A 81 -18.30 -3.74 -12.01
C LEU A 81 -19.74 -4.21 -12.19
N ASP A 82 -20.04 -5.46 -11.81
CA ASP A 82 -21.39 -5.98 -11.84
C ASP A 82 -22.27 -5.29 -10.79
N PRO A 83 -23.38 -4.64 -11.17
CA PRO A 83 -24.22 -3.91 -10.23
C PRO A 83 -24.82 -4.78 -9.14
N VAL A 84 -25.15 -6.02 -9.43
CA VAL A 84 -25.69 -6.98 -8.44
C VAL A 84 -24.64 -7.35 -7.44
N GLY A 85 -23.44 -7.72 -7.88
CA GLY A 85 -22.32 -8.03 -7.01
C GLY A 85 -21.90 -6.84 -6.14
N ALA A 86 -21.88 -5.64 -6.71
CA ALA A 86 -21.59 -4.42 -5.97
C ALA A 86 -22.64 -4.13 -4.88
N ALA A 87 -23.92 -4.33 -5.18
CA ALA A 87 -25.00 -4.16 -4.20
C ALA A 87 -24.92 -5.19 -3.06
N ILE A 88 -24.58 -6.43 -3.37
CA ILE A 88 -24.38 -7.47 -2.38
C ILE A 88 -23.19 -7.12 -1.47
N GLN A 89 -22.08 -6.70 -2.04
CA GLN A 89 -20.90 -6.29 -1.26
C GLN A 89 -21.24 -5.13 -0.33
N ARG A 90 -21.94 -4.12 -0.83
CA ARG A 90 -22.39 -2.97 -0.03
C ARG A 90 -23.24 -3.44 1.16
N LYS A 91 -24.24 -4.26 0.90
CA LYS A 91 -25.14 -4.78 1.94
C LYS A 91 -24.37 -5.53 3.02
N LEU A 92 -23.48 -6.44 2.63
CA LEU A 92 -22.68 -7.22 3.58
C LEU A 92 -21.77 -6.33 4.43
N LEU A 93 -21.16 -5.31 3.83
CA LEU A 93 -20.31 -4.35 4.57
C LEU A 93 -21.13 -3.49 5.52
N GLU A 94 -22.29 -3.02 5.12
CA GLU A 94 -23.19 -2.23 5.98
C GLU A 94 -23.71 -3.06 7.16
N GLU A 95 -24.02 -4.34 6.95
CA GLU A 95 -24.36 -5.27 8.01
C GLU A 95 -23.23 -5.49 9.04
N GLU A 96 -21.99 -5.32 8.60
CA GLU A 96 -20.80 -5.35 9.47
C GLU A 96 -20.49 -4.01 10.15
N GLY A 97 -21.27 -2.97 9.85
CA GLY A 97 -21.08 -1.63 10.42
C GLY A 97 -20.15 -0.72 9.62
N VAL A 98 -19.75 -1.13 8.41
CA VAL A 98 -18.94 -0.28 7.52
C VAL A 98 -19.82 0.74 6.82
N ILE A 99 -19.45 2.00 6.88
CA ILE A 99 -20.17 3.08 6.21
C ILE A 99 -19.69 3.16 4.76
N VAL A 100 -20.60 2.88 3.84
CA VAL A 100 -20.35 2.97 2.40
C VAL A 100 -21.05 4.20 1.84
N GLY A 101 -20.30 5.11 1.24
CA GLY A 101 -20.86 6.31 0.60
C GLY A 101 -21.67 5.99 -0.64
N ASP A 102 -22.42 6.96 -1.15
CA ASP A 102 -23.34 6.80 -2.29
C ASP A 102 -22.63 6.28 -3.55
N THR A 103 -21.38 6.69 -3.75
CA THR A 103 -20.56 6.26 -4.87
C THR A 103 -19.71 5.00 -4.57
N GLY A 104 -19.99 4.30 -3.47
CA GLY A 104 -19.24 3.13 -3.04
C GLY A 104 -17.90 3.44 -2.36
N LEU A 105 -17.66 4.68 -1.95
CA LEU A 105 -16.44 5.11 -1.27
C LEU A 105 -16.46 4.72 0.21
N ILE A 106 -15.33 4.25 0.71
CA ILE A 106 -15.13 3.84 2.09
C ILE A 106 -13.88 4.55 2.64
N LYS A 107 -13.99 5.12 3.82
CA LYS A 107 -12.88 5.79 4.50
C LYS A 107 -11.93 4.75 5.10
N LEU A 108 -10.76 4.59 4.50
CA LEU A 108 -9.74 3.66 4.99
C LEU A 108 -9.11 4.10 6.32
N ALA A 109 -9.14 5.40 6.63
CA ALA A 109 -8.67 5.90 7.92
C ALA A 109 -9.51 5.36 9.10
N VAL A 110 -10.79 5.03 8.86
CA VAL A 110 -11.72 4.52 9.87
C VAL A 110 -11.84 3.00 9.80
N PHE A 111 -12.04 2.44 8.61
CA PHE A 111 -12.36 1.03 8.40
C PHE A 111 -11.19 0.21 7.85
N GLY A 112 -10.10 0.85 7.46
CA GLY A 112 -8.92 0.17 6.94
C GLY A 112 -8.29 -0.76 7.97
N TRP A 113 -8.07 -2.00 7.59
CA TRP A 113 -7.41 -2.98 8.44
C TRP A 113 -5.89 -2.96 8.23
N LEU A 114 -5.18 -2.82 9.34
CA LEU A 114 -3.73 -2.96 9.42
C LEU A 114 -3.43 -4.05 10.44
N PRO A 115 -2.85 -5.18 10.05
CA PRO A 115 -2.45 -6.20 11.01
C PRO A 115 -1.40 -5.62 11.97
N LYS A 116 -1.60 -5.85 13.26
CA LYS A 116 -0.75 -5.30 14.33
C LYS A 116 0.67 -5.87 14.35
N THR A 117 0.94 -6.90 13.61
CA THR A 117 2.20 -7.60 13.66
C THR A 117 2.69 -7.97 12.29
N THR A 118 3.26 -7.06 11.68
CA THR A 118 4.49 -7.30 10.99
C THR A 118 5.32 -6.07 11.26
N LYS A 119 6.19 -6.17 12.25
CA LYS A 119 7.47 -5.53 12.03
C LYS A 119 7.93 -6.10 10.70
N ARG A 120 7.53 -5.45 9.61
CA ARG A 120 8.33 -5.50 8.42
C ARG A 120 9.74 -5.25 8.95
N PRO A 121 10.73 -6.10 8.67
CA PRO A 121 12.04 -5.56 8.62
C PRO A 121 11.89 -4.41 7.64
N SER A 122 11.90 -3.20 8.14
CA SER A 122 12.02 -2.09 7.27
C SER A 122 13.27 -2.41 6.49
N LYS A 123 13.14 -2.68 5.21
CA LYS A 123 14.20 -2.36 4.31
C LYS A 123 14.27 -0.83 4.41
N ARG A 124 14.81 -0.34 5.51
CA ARG A 124 15.54 0.88 5.42
C ARG A 124 16.52 0.58 4.33
N ALA A 125 16.26 1.14 3.18
CA ALA A 125 17.34 1.41 2.27
C ALA A 125 18.46 1.88 3.18
N PRO A 126 19.67 1.29 3.12
CA PRO A 126 20.75 1.83 3.92
C PRO A 126 20.65 3.32 3.68
N GLU A 127 20.30 4.05 4.72
CA GLU A 127 20.58 5.45 4.68
C GLU A 127 22.02 5.42 4.30
N HIS A 128 22.30 5.80 3.07
CA HIS A 128 23.59 6.33 2.81
C HIS A 128 23.67 7.44 3.83
N GLU A 129 24.16 7.06 5.00
CA GLU A 129 24.80 7.99 5.84
C GLU A 129 25.73 8.69 4.90
N LYS A 130 25.26 9.79 4.35
CA LYS A 130 26.15 10.78 3.83
C LYS A 130 26.95 11.13 5.06
N ARG A 131 28.00 10.35 5.30
CA ARG A 131 29.08 10.83 6.08
C ARG A 131 29.32 12.19 5.50
N ALA A 132 28.83 13.18 6.18
CA ALA A 132 29.42 14.48 6.08
C ALA A 132 30.86 14.24 6.54
N THR A 133 31.64 13.70 5.62
CA THR A 133 33.07 13.66 5.80
C THR A 133 33.46 15.09 5.96
N GLY A 134 33.72 15.37 7.16
CA GLY A 134 34.45 16.43 7.69
C GLY A 134 34.16 17.71 6.95
N GLY A 135 33.45 18.55 7.58
CA GLY A 135 33.51 19.90 7.13
C GLY A 135 34.96 20.22 6.85
N SER A 136 35.30 20.17 5.59
CA SER A 136 36.34 21.07 5.16
C SER A 136 35.78 22.41 5.57
N VAL A 137 36.23 22.84 6.71
CA VAL A 137 36.12 24.25 7.07
C VAL A 137 36.86 24.97 5.97
N ARG A 138 36.18 25.36 4.97
CA ARG A 138 36.72 26.33 4.05
C ARG A 138 36.97 27.58 4.87
N ALA A 139 38.23 27.79 5.15
CA ALA A 139 38.68 29.06 5.62
C ALA A 139 38.03 30.12 4.75
N ALA A 140 37.29 31.01 5.37
CA ALA A 140 36.69 32.10 4.69
C ALA A 140 37.78 32.77 3.85
N SER A 141 37.56 32.91 2.57
CA SER A 141 38.47 33.66 1.72
C SER A 141 38.66 35.01 2.34
N PRO A 142 39.90 35.49 2.47
CA PRO A 142 40.13 36.80 3.04
C PRO A 142 39.41 37.82 2.17
N ARG A 143 38.55 38.56 2.81
CA ARG A 143 37.88 39.66 2.14
C ARG A 143 38.95 40.62 1.63
N ARG A 144 38.97 40.82 0.35
CA ARG A 144 39.79 41.79 -0.29
C ARG A 144 39.49 43.17 0.31
N PRO A 145 40.45 43.90 0.83
CA PRO A 145 40.20 45.24 1.34
C PRO A 145 39.71 46.15 0.21
N PRO A 146 38.82 47.07 0.50
CA PRO A 146 38.37 48.04 -0.53
C PRO A 146 39.55 48.86 -0.97
N ARG A 147 39.74 48.91 -2.26
CA ARG A 147 40.70 49.87 -2.83
C ARG A 147 40.22 51.26 -2.49
N SER A 148 40.98 51.95 -1.68
CA SER A 148 40.82 53.36 -1.49
C SER A 148 41.08 54.01 -2.81
N GLY A 149 40.04 54.59 -3.40
CA GLY A 149 40.16 55.39 -4.57
C GLY A 149 40.91 56.66 -4.22
N SER A 150 42.13 56.74 -4.68
CA SER A 150 42.86 57.99 -4.65
C SER A 150 42.14 58.97 -5.52
N LYS A 151 41.51 59.95 -4.93
CA LYS A 151 41.09 61.13 -5.63
C LYS A 151 42.33 61.89 -5.95
N ARG A 152 42.74 61.83 -7.18
CA ARG A 152 43.67 62.89 -7.69
C ARG A 152 42.85 64.10 -8.00
N ARG A 153 43.14 65.12 -7.27
CA ARG A 153 42.87 66.47 -7.66
C ARG A 153 43.80 66.84 -8.79
N ALA A 154 43.24 67.35 -9.84
CA ALA A 154 43.94 68.17 -10.76
C ALA A 154 43.74 69.67 -10.37
#